data_c50bc8434ec7d738ded7f65e4c3afec9
#
_entry.id   c50bc8434ec7d738ded7f65e4c3afec9
#
_cell.length_a   1.000
_cell.length_b   1.000
_cell.length_c   1.000
_cell.angle_alpha   90.00
_cell.angle_beta   90.00
_cell.angle_gamma   90.00
#
_symmetry.space_group_name_H-M   'P 1'
#
loop_
_entity.id
_entity.type
_entity.pdbx_description
1 polymer ?
#
loop_
_entity_poly.entity_id
_entity_poly.type
_entity_poly.pdbx_seq_one_letter_code
_entity_poly.pdbx_strand_id
1 'polypeptide(L)'
;LAANVVLALMLALAMVVAGQPVPGSLVAGASIALVGITFTGVAAVTSQLVSTTRGAIGLAGAGLGLSFMVAALGNMLGTVDSAALRVSSAWPAWLSPIGWGQQMRPFADNLWWPLLLPVLGTAALFWLAVVLVGSRDVGRGMWPERRGAAHASPALLSPAGLVWRLQRGALAGWAVGLLGFGLVFGALSDQIGGLEGAATEW
;
A
#
# COMPACT_ATOMS: atom_id res chain seq x y z
N LEU A 1 1.66 -13.17 -9.57
CA LEU A 1 1.94 -14.03 -8.41
C LEU A 1 3.38 -14.55 -8.45
N ALA A 2 3.79 -15.27 -9.51
CA ALA A 2 5.14 -15.83 -9.62
C ALA A 2 6.25 -14.77 -9.43
N ALA A 3 6.11 -13.58 -10.02
CA ALA A 3 7.07 -12.50 -9.87
C ALA A 3 7.26 -12.07 -8.40
N ASN A 4 6.19 -11.99 -7.62
CA ASN A 4 6.27 -11.63 -6.20
C ASN A 4 7.02 -12.70 -5.40
N VAL A 5 6.81 -13.98 -5.71
CA VAL A 5 7.53 -15.09 -5.08
C VAL A 5 9.02 -15.06 -5.44
N VAL A 6 9.34 -14.85 -6.71
CA VAL A 6 10.74 -14.75 -7.17
C VAL A 6 11.44 -13.58 -6.49
N LEU A 7 10.82 -12.39 -6.47
CA LEU A 7 11.38 -11.21 -5.79
C LEU A 7 11.61 -11.46 -4.30
N ALA A 8 10.68 -12.13 -3.63
CA ALA A 8 10.82 -12.47 -2.22
C ALA A 8 12.00 -13.43 -1.96
N LEU A 9 12.13 -14.46 -2.79
CA LEU A 9 13.24 -15.40 -2.69
C LEU A 9 14.60 -14.72 -2.97
N MET A 10 14.64 -13.85 -3.98
CA MET A 10 15.84 -13.06 -4.28
C MET A 10 16.20 -12.13 -3.12
N LEU A 11 15.21 -11.48 -2.51
CA LEU A 11 15.44 -10.60 -1.36
C LEU A 11 15.94 -11.40 -0.15
N ALA A 12 15.28 -12.52 0.18
CA ALA A 12 15.70 -13.36 1.29
C ALA A 12 17.14 -13.88 1.07
N LEU A 13 17.46 -14.33 -0.15
CA LEU A 13 18.80 -14.77 -0.52
C LEU A 13 19.82 -13.63 -0.39
N ALA A 14 19.51 -12.45 -0.91
CA ALA A 14 20.39 -11.28 -0.82
C ALA A 14 20.70 -10.90 0.64
N MET A 15 19.69 -10.97 1.52
CA MET A 15 19.88 -10.72 2.95
C MET A 15 20.79 -11.79 3.59
N VAL A 16 20.61 -13.06 3.26
CA VAL A 16 21.48 -14.14 3.77
C VAL A 16 22.91 -13.97 3.29
N VAL A 17 23.10 -13.64 2.01
CA VAL A 17 24.44 -13.37 1.43
C VAL A 17 25.09 -12.15 2.09
N ALA A 18 24.29 -11.15 2.49
CA ALA A 18 24.75 -9.98 3.25
C ALA A 18 25.02 -10.28 4.73
N GLY A 19 24.98 -11.56 5.16
CA GLY A 19 25.30 -11.97 6.53
C GLY A 19 24.14 -11.87 7.51
N GLN A 20 22.90 -11.61 7.05
CA GLN A 20 21.75 -11.58 7.94
C GLN A 20 21.29 -12.98 8.34
N PRO A 21 20.68 -13.16 9.54
CA PRO A 21 20.18 -14.45 10.00
C PRO A 21 19.14 -15.04 9.05
N VAL A 22 19.28 -16.30 8.70
CA VAL A 22 18.39 -17.01 7.78
C VAL A 22 16.92 -16.93 8.19
N PRO A 23 16.52 -17.16 9.46
CA PRO A 23 15.11 -17.08 9.86
C PRO A 23 14.49 -15.71 9.61
N GLY A 24 15.20 -14.63 9.98
CA GLY A 24 14.74 -13.26 9.75
C GLY A 24 14.63 -12.92 8.25
N SER A 25 15.59 -13.37 7.45
CA SER A 25 15.60 -13.16 5.99
C SER A 25 14.41 -13.85 5.31
N LEU A 26 14.06 -15.06 5.74
CA LEU A 26 12.90 -15.81 5.23
C LEU A 26 11.58 -15.10 5.62
N VAL A 27 11.46 -14.65 6.86
CA VAL A 27 10.28 -13.90 7.33
C VAL A 27 10.13 -12.59 6.56
N ALA A 28 11.24 -11.86 6.33
CA ALA A 28 11.24 -10.62 5.54
C ALA A 28 10.80 -10.87 4.09
N GLY A 29 11.37 -11.88 3.44
CA GLY A 29 10.98 -12.28 2.09
C GLY A 29 9.50 -12.67 2.01
N ALA A 30 9.02 -13.49 2.93
CA ALA A 30 7.63 -13.93 3.00
C ALA A 30 6.66 -12.75 3.22
N SER A 31 6.99 -11.82 4.13
CA SER A 31 6.17 -10.65 4.41
C SER A 31 5.98 -9.77 3.17
N ILE A 32 7.06 -9.48 2.46
CA ILE A 32 7.03 -8.66 1.23
C ILE A 32 6.28 -9.37 0.10
N ALA A 33 6.52 -10.68 -0.10
CA ALA A 33 5.80 -11.45 -1.10
C ALA A 33 4.29 -11.40 -0.88
N LEU A 34 3.85 -11.66 0.36
CA LEU A 34 2.43 -11.74 0.67
C LEU A 34 1.73 -10.40 0.59
N VAL A 35 2.38 -9.32 1.01
CA VAL A 35 1.88 -7.96 0.79
C VAL A 35 1.73 -7.70 -0.71
N GLY A 36 2.76 -8.00 -1.52
CA GLY A 36 2.70 -7.85 -2.97
C GLY A 36 1.61 -8.70 -3.64
N ILE A 37 1.41 -9.93 -3.18
CA ILE A 37 0.35 -10.82 -3.64
C ILE A 37 -1.04 -10.27 -3.26
N THR A 38 -1.20 -9.72 -2.05
CA THR A 38 -2.45 -9.07 -1.63
C THR A 38 -2.80 -7.89 -2.53
N PHE A 39 -1.83 -7.03 -2.87
CA PHE A 39 -2.06 -5.93 -3.81
C PHE A 39 -2.30 -6.40 -5.26
N THR A 40 -1.80 -7.56 -5.65
CA THR A 40 -2.22 -8.21 -6.90
C THR A 40 -3.71 -8.56 -6.86
N GLY A 41 -4.22 -9.06 -5.73
CA GLY A 41 -5.65 -9.28 -5.50
C GLY A 41 -6.46 -7.97 -5.54
N VAL A 42 -5.97 -6.90 -4.91
CA VAL A 42 -6.58 -5.56 -5.00
C VAL A 42 -6.67 -5.11 -6.47
N ALA A 43 -5.59 -5.25 -7.24
CA ALA A 43 -5.58 -4.90 -8.66
C ALA A 43 -6.56 -5.76 -9.48
N ALA A 44 -6.70 -7.05 -9.16
CA ALA A 44 -7.68 -7.92 -9.78
C ALA A 44 -9.12 -7.44 -9.53
N VAL A 45 -9.46 -7.04 -8.30
CA VAL A 45 -10.77 -6.48 -7.96
C VAL A 45 -11.00 -5.14 -8.64
N THR A 46 -10.05 -4.20 -8.55
CA THR A 46 -10.22 -2.87 -9.13
C THR A 46 -10.37 -2.89 -10.65
N SER A 47 -9.75 -3.87 -11.32
CA SER A 47 -9.92 -4.09 -12.76
C SER A 47 -11.33 -4.55 -13.15
N GLN A 48 -12.12 -5.07 -12.21
CA GLN A 48 -13.53 -5.42 -12.46
C GLN A 48 -14.47 -4.24 -12.23
N LEU A 49 -14.09 -3.28 -11.38
CA LEU A 49 -14.95 -2.15 -11.02
C LEU A 49 -15.04 -1.11 -12.13
N VAL A 50 -13.97 -0.90 -12.88
CA VAL A 50 -13.89 0.15 -13.92
C VAL A 50 -13.55 -0.45 -15.28
N SER A 51 -14.00 0.23 -16.35
CA SER A 51 -13.78 -0.18 -17.74
C SER A 51 -12.41 0.24 -18.29
N THR A 52 -11.74 1.20 -17.65
CA THR A 52 -10.46 1.75 -18.13
C THR A 52 -9.27 1.29 -17.31
N THR A 53 -8.19 0.92 -17.99
CA THR A 53 -6.91 0.56 -17.33
C THR A 53 -6.39 1.67 -16.42
N ARG A 54 -6.52 2.93 -16.84
CA ARG A 54 -6.11 4.10 -16.02
C ARG A 54 -6.92 4.19 -14.72
N GLY A 55 -8.23 3.92 -14.79
CA GLY A 55 -9.09 3.89 -13.61
C GLY A 55 -8.73 2.76 -12.67
N ALA A 56 -8.48 1.55 -13.19
CA ALA A 56 -8.07 0.40 -12.39
C ALA A 56 -6.73 0.65 -11.66
N ILE A 57 -5.74 1.17 -12.37
CA ILE A 57 -4.44 1.54 -11.79
C ILE A 57 -4.60 2.63 -10.73
N GLY A 58 -5.43 3.65 -11.01
CA GLY A 58 -5.71 4.73 -10.06
C GLY A 58 -6.35 4.23 -8.77
N LEU A 59 -7.34 3.34 -8.86
CA LEU A 59 -8.00 2.74 -7.68
C LEU A 59 -7.06 1.81 -6.91
N ALA A 60 -6.28 0.98 -7.60
CA ALA A 60 -5.30 0.12 -6.96
C ALA A 60 -4.21 0.94 -6.25
N GLY A 61 -3.73 2.01 -6.89
CA GLY A 61 -2.77 2.96 -6.31
C GLY A 61 -3.33 3.70 -5.09
N ALA A 62 -4.61 4.13 -5.15
CA ALA A 62 -5.30 4.73 -4.01
C ALA A 62 -5.42 3.74 -2.84
N GLY A 63 -5.75 2.48 -3.12
CA GLY A 63 -5.78 1.40 -2.12
C GLY A 63 -4.41 1.17 -1.48
N LEU A 64 -3.34 1.18 -2.27
CA LEU A 64 -1.97 1.06 -1.77
C LEU A 64 -1.60 2.27 -0.88
N GLY A 65 -1.89 3.49 -1.33
CA GLY A 65 -1.63 4.72 -0.57
C GLY A 65 -2.39 4.74 0.76
N LEU A 66 -3.67 4.39 0.73
CA LEU A 66 -4.49 4.29 1.94
C LEU A 66 -3.95 3.23 2.90
N SER A 67 -3.57 2.06 2.39
CA SER A 67 -2.94 1.00 3.19
C SER A 67 -1.65 1.48 3.86
N PHE A 68 -0.81 2.23 3.14
CA PHE A 68 0.40 2.83 3.68
C PHE A 68 0.08 3.83 4.81
N MET A 69 -0.89 4.73 4.59
CA MET A 69 -1.28 5.72 5.60
C MET A 69 -1.85 5.07 6.87
N VAL A 70 -2.69 4.04 6.72
CA VAL A 70 -3.26 3.32 7.87
C VAL A 70 -2.17 2.58 8.65
N ALA A 71 -1.21 1.94 7.95
CA ALA A 71 -0.05 1.32 8.61
C ALA A 71 0.81 2.36 9.34
N ALA A 72 1.09 3.50 8.70
CA ALA A 72 1.85 4.59 9.29
C ALA A 72 1.18 5.15 10.56
N LEU A 73 -0.14 5.40 10.50
CA LEU A 73 -0.92 5.82 11.68
C LEU A 73 -0.85 4.78 12.81
N GLY A 74 -0.94 3.50 12.49
CA GLY A 74 -0.80 2.44 13.48
C GLY A 74 0.59 2.42 14.13
N ASN A 75 1.64 2.71 13.37
CA ASN A 75 3.00 2.81 13.89
C ASN A 75 3.20 4.08 14.76
N MET A 76 2.62 5.22 14.34
CA MET A 76 2.68 6.47 15.10
C MET A 76 1.93 6.40 16.44
N LEU A 77 0.79 5.72 16.47
CA LEU A 77 0.00 5.52 17.70
C LEU A 77 0.52 4.35 18.54
N GLY A 78 1.55 3.68 18.07
CA GLY A 78 2.19 2.56 18.75
C GLY A 78 3.06 3.02 19.92
N THR A 79 3.59 2.05 20.64
CA THR A 79 4.53 2.28 21.74
C THR A 79 5.94 1.92 21.30
N VAL A 80 6.90 2.75 21.66
CA VAL A 80 8.33 2.50 21.44
C VAL A 80 8.92 2.02 22.74
N ASP A 81 9.42 0.79 22.75
CA ASP A 81 10.26 0.29 23.84
C ASP A 81 11.72 0.63 23.51
N SER A 82 12.22 1.72 24.09
CA SER A 82 13.59 2.19 23.87
C SER A 82 14.64 1.23 24.39
N ALA A 83 14.33 0.45 25.44
CA ALA A 83 15.26 -0.54 26.02
C ALA A 83 15.42 -1.76 25.10
N ALA A 84 14.35 -2.16 24.40
CA ALA A 84 14.37 -3.30 23.47
C ALA A 84 14.51 -2.90 22.00
N LEU A 85 14.59 -1.60 21.69
CA LEU A 85 14.55 -1.07 20.31
C LEU A 85 13.36 -1.62 19.48
N ARG A 86 12.20 -1.74 20.14
CA ARG A 86 11.01 -2.34 19.57
C ARG A 86 9.89 -1.32 19.41
N VAL A 87 9.26 -1.31 18.26
CA VAL A 87 8.02 -0.57 18.01
C VAL A 87 6.86 -1.57 18.04
N SER A 88 5.91 -1.37 18.95
CA SER A 88 4.65 -2.11 18.96
C SER A 88 3.58 -1.24 18.32
N SER A 89 3.17 -1.59 17.10
CA SER A 89 2.15 -0.85 16.36
C SER A 89 0.78 -0.96 17.04
N ALA A 90 0.03 0.15 17.04
CA ALA A 90 -1.34 0.17 17.52
C ALA A 90 -2.30 -0.56 16.56
N TRP A 91 -3.54 -0.77 17.02
CA TRP A 91 -4.57 -1.51 16.27
C TRP A 91 -4.82 -1.06 14.81
N PRO A 92 -4.68 0.23 14.39
CA PRO A 92 -4.91 0.60 13.01
C PRO A 92 -3.99 -0.14 12.02
N ALA A 93 -2.75 -0.50 12.42
CA ALA A 93 -1.84 -1.25 11.55
C ALA A 93 -2.44 -2.58 11.09
N TRP A 94 -3.28 -3.20 11.90
CA TRP A 94 -3.93 -4.47 11.57
C TRP A 94 -5.02 -4.38 10.50
N LEU A 95 -5.49 -3.15 10.17
CA LEU A 95 -6.43 -2.91 9.08
C LEU A 95 -5.73 -2.78 7.72
N SER A 96 -4.40 -2.79 7.70
CA SER A 96 -3.60 -2.55 6.50
C SER A 96 -2.84 -3.81 6.07
N PRO A 97 -2.92 -4.22 4.79
CA PRO A 97 -2.06 -5.28 4.25
C PRO A 97 -0.57 -5.02 4.48
N ILE A 98 -0.11 -3.77 4.41
CA ILE A 98 1.27 -3.39 4.73
C ILE A 98 1.56 -3.64 6.20
N GLY A 99 0.64 -3.25 7.08
CA GLY A 99 0.75 -3.50 8.52
C GLY A 99 0.83 -4.99 8.84
N TRP A 100 0.07 -5.85 8.15
CA TRP A 100 0.18 -7.31 8.36
C TRP A 100 1.59 -7.85 8.12
N GLY A 101 2.26 -7.38 7.05
CA GLY A 101 3.66 -7.72 6.80
C GLY A 101 4.60 -7.23 7.90
N GLN A 102 4.38 -6.02 8.41
CA GLN A 102 5.19 -5.46 9.49
C GLN A 102 5.03 -6.23 10.81
N GLN A 103 3.83 -6.76 11.10
CA GLN A 103 3.58 -7.54 12.31
C GLN A 103 4.30 -8.91 12.33
N MET A 104 4.84 -9.38 11.22
CA MET A 104 5.70 -10.56 11.20
C MET A 104 7.05 -10.32 11.88
N ARG A 105 7.46 -9.07 12.08
CA ARG A 105 8.66 -8.63 12.81
C ARG A 105 9.92 -9.41 12.42
N PRO A 106 10.35 -9.36 11.15
CA PRO A 106 11.58 -10.00 10.72
C PRO A 106 12.77 -9.52 11.54
N PHE A 107 13.71 -10.41 11.80
CA PHE A 107 14.92 -10.18 12.61
C PHE A 107 14.70 -9.90 14.11
N ALA A 108 13.44 -9.76 14.56
CA ALA A 108 13.10 -9.64 15.97
C ALA A 108 12.42 -10.94 16.44
N ASP A 109 11.10 -10.95 16.44
CA ASP A 109 10.34 -12.10 16.95
C ASP A 109 10.11 -13.18 15.87
N ASN A 110 10.30 -12.87 14.60
CA ASN A 110 10.10 -13.77 13.45
C ASN A 110 8.75 -14.50 13.49
N LEU A 111 7.67 -13.73 13.69
CA LEU A 111 6.33 -14.28 13.84
C LEU A 111 5.76 -14.73 12.49
N TRP A 112 5.31 -15.98 12.42
CA TRP A 112 4.70 -16.56 11.22
C TRP A 112 3.16 -16.48 11.24
N TRP A 113 2.53 -16.36 12.40
CA TRP A 113 1.08 -16.35 12.51
C TRP A 113 0.39 -15.15 11.79
N PRO A 114 0.97 -13.92 11.74
CA PRO A 114 0.35 -12.82 11.01
C PRO A 114 0.23 -13.08 9.51
N LEU A 115 0.98 -14.05 8.98
CA LEU A 115 0.90 -14.51 7.60
C LEU A 115 -0.50 -14.99 7.20
N LEU A 116 -1.29 -15.47 8.16
CA LEU A 116 -2.68 -15.87 7.90
C LEU A 116 -3.54 -14.72 7.36
N LEU A 117 -3.28 -13.48 7.80
CA LEU A 117 -4.07 -12.32 7.37
C LEU A 117 -3.90 -12.01 5.87
N PRO A 118 -2.68 -11.82 5.33
CA PRO A 118 -2.51 -11.60 3.90
C PRO A 118 -2.92 -12.82 3.07
N VAL A 119 -2.78 -14.04 3.56
CA VAL A 119 -3.26 -15.25 2.86
C VAL A 119 -4.79 -15.23 2.75
N LEU A 120 -5.50 -15.05 3.85
CA LEU A 120 -6.97 -14.99 3.86
C LEU A 120 -7.49 -13.78 3.09
N GLY A 121 -6.88 -12.61 3.29
CA GLY A 121 -7.22 -11.38 2.56
C GLY A 121 -7.03 -11.54 1.06
N THR A 122 -5.93 -12.15 0.63
CA THR A 122 -5.67 -12.45 -0.78
C THR A 122 -6.70 -13.43 -1.35
N ALA A 123 -7.00 -14.51 -0.64
CA ALA A 123 -8.00 -15.50 -1.05
C ALA A 123 -9.38 -14.83 -1.21
N ALA A 124 -9.78 -13.98 -0.25
CA ALA A 124 -11.03 -13.24 -0.31
C ALA A 124 -11.06 -12.25 -1.50
N LEU A 125 -9.97 -11.54 -1.78
CA LEU A 125 -9.87 -10.62 -2.92
C LEU A 125 -9.97 -11.35 -4.26
N PHE A 126 -9.28 -12.48 -4.42
CA PHE A 126 -9.38 -13.25 -5.64
C PHE A 126 -10.77 -13.89 -5.81
N TRP A 127 -11.34 -14.41 -4.73
CA TRP A 127 -12.73 -14.90 -4.76
C TRP A 127 -13.68 -13.78 -5.19
N LEU A 128 -13.56 -12.59 -4.59
CA LEU A 128 -14.37 -11.42 -4.96
C LEU A 128 -14.16 -11.05 -6.43
N ALA A 129 -12.92 -11.04 -6.93
CA ALA A 129 -12.64 -10.75 -8.33
C ALA A 129 -13.33 -11.75 -9.27
N VAL A 130 -13.34 -13.05 -8.93
CA VAL A 130 -14.03 -14.09 -9.72
C VAL A 130 -15.54 -13.88 -9.69
N VAL A 131 -16.14 -13.59 -8.54
CA VAL A 131 -17.57 -13.29 -8.43
C VAL A 131 -17.95 -12.07 -9.28
N LEU A 132 -17.12 -11.02 -9.24
CA LEU A 132 -17.35 -9.80 -10.03
C LEU A 132 -17.23 -10.06 -11.54
N VAL A 133 -16.34 -10.95 -11.97
CA VAL A 133 -16.26 -11.36 -13.39
C VAL A 133 -17.57 -12.01 -13.86
N GLY A 134 -18.17 -12.87 -13.03
CA GLY A 134 -19.43 -13.53 -13.37
C GLY A 134 -20.66 -12.61 -13.38
N SER A 135 -20.56 -11.44 -12.74
CA SER A 135 -21.68 -10.50 -12.59
C SER A 135 -21.66 -9.33 -13.59
N ARG A 136 -20.68 -9.27 -14.50
CA ARG A 136 -20.55 -8.18 -15.48
C ARG A 136 -20.57 -8.69 -16.92
N ASP A 137 -21.02 -7.83 -17.84
CA ASP A 137 -20.88 -8.04 -19.28
C ASP A 137 -19.42 -7.87 -19.71
N VAL A 138 -18.99 -8.64 -20.69
CA VAL A 138 -17.65 -8.57 -21.27
C VAL A 138 -17.38 -7.15 -21.79
N GLY A 139 -16.28 -6.56 -21.37
CA GLY A 139 -15.84 -5.22 -21.80
C GLY A 139 -16.46 -4.04 -21.05
N ARG A 140 -17.32 -4.28 -20.03
CA ARG A 140 -17.86 -3.23 -19.17
C ARG A 140 -17.37 -3.38 -17.74
N GLY A 141 -17.00 -2.26 -17.10
CA GLY A 141 -16.82 -2.22 -15.65
C GLY A 141 -18.17 -2.19 -14.93
N MET A 142 -18.20 -2.54 -13.65
CA MET A 142 -19.42 -2.44 -12.83
C MET A 142 -19.89 -0.99 -12.68
N TRP A 143 -18.98 -0.03 -12.70
CA TRP A 143 -19.33 1.39 -12.68
C TRP A 143 -19.54 1.89 -14.12
N PRO A 144 -20.74 2.38 -14.43
CA PRO A 144 -21.04 2.89 -15.76
C PRO A 144 -20.18 4.11 -16.08
N GLU A 145 -19.63 4.13 -17.28
CA GLU A 145 -18.93 5.32 -17.76
C GLU A 145 -19.92 6.49 -17.87
N ARG A 146 -19.54 7.63 -17.28
CA ARG A 146 -20.31 8.85 -17.47
C ARG A 146 -20.10 9.31 -18.92
N ARG A 147 -21.19 9.44 -19.65
CA ARG A 147 -21.17 10.07 -20.98
C ARG A 147 -20.59 11.47 -20.83
N GLY A 148 -19.54 11.76 -21.58
CA GLY A 148 -18.98 13.12 -21.63
C GLY A 148 -20.01 14.10 -22.21
N ALA A 149 -19.76 15.41 -22.03
CA ALA A 149 -20.57 16.44 -22.68
C ALA A 149 -20.49 16.30 -24.21
N ALA A 150 -21.62 16.47 -24.90
CA ALA A 150 -21.69 16.36 -26.37
C ALA A 150 -20.85 17.43 -27.09
N HIS A 151 -20.60 18.56 -26.43
CA HIS A 151 -19.76 19.65 -26.93
C HIS A 151 -18.63 19.96 -25.95
N ALA A 152 -17.44 20.26 -26.49
CA ALA A 152 -16.33 20.72 -25.68
C ALA A 152 -16.63 22.11 -25.08
N SER A 153 -16.30 22.30 -23.80
CA SER A 153 -16.39 23.64 -23.20
C SER A 153 -15.36 24.58 -23.82
N PRO A 154 -15.62 25.90 -23.89
CA PRO A 154 -14.67 26.88 -24.44
C PRO A 154 -13.28 26.81 -23.78
N ALA A 155 -13.19 26.45 -22.51
CA ALA A 155 -11.94 26.26 -21.79
C ALA A 155 -11.06 25.14 -22.39
N LEU A 156 -11.65 24.14 -23.04
CA LEU A 156 -10.94 23.04 -23.68
C LEU A 156 -10.39 23.38 -25.09
N LEU A 157 -10.79 24.52 -25.64
CA LEU A 157 -10.30 25.03 -26.92
C LEU A 157 -8.92 25.68 -26.79
N SER A 158 -8.47 25.93 -25.53
CA SER A 158 -7.11 26.42 -25.27
C SER A 158 -6.15 25.24 -24.96
N PRO A 159 -4.87 25.31 -25.35
CA PRO A 159 -3.87 24.30 -24.99
C PRO A 159 -3.76 24.06 -23.49
N ALA A 160 -3.81 25.15 -22.70
CA ALA A 160 -3.74 25.07 -21.23
C ALA A 160 -4.95 24.32 -20.63
N GLY A 161 -6.15 24.59 -21.13
CA GLY A 161 -7.36 23.90 -20.66
C GLY A 161 -7.36 22.41 -20.99
N LEU A 162 -6.84 22.03 -22.15
CA LEU A 162 -6.68 20.64 -22.55
C LEU A 162 -5.65 19.92 -21.66
N VAL A 163 -4.47 20.52 -21.45
CA VAL A 163 -3.42 19.98 -20.56
C VAL A 163 -3.96 19.80 -19.15
N TRP A 164 -4.65 20.81 -18.60
CA TRP A 164 -5.28 20.71 -17.28
C TRP A 164 -6.24 19.53 -17.19
N ARG A 165 -7.12 19.38 -18.16
CA ARG A 165 -8.10 18.27 -18.17
C ARG A 165 -7.41 16.90 -18.21
N LEU A 166 -6.34 16.76 -18.99
CA LEU A 166 -5.61 15.51 -19.13
C LEU A 166 -4.81 15.17 -17.87
N GLN A 167 -4.25 16.18 -17.20
CA GLN A 167 -3.30 15.99 -16.10
C GLN A 167 -3.92 16.14 -14.70
N ARG A 168 -5.09 16.77 -14.57
CA ARG A 168 -5.69 17.05 -13.25
C ARG A 168 -5.80 15.83 -12.33
N GLY A 169 -6.07 14.64 -12.89
CA GLY A 169 -6.14 13.40 -12.10
C GLY A 169 -4.77 12.96 -11.58
N ALA A 170 -3.73 13.07 -12.41
CA ALA A 170 -2.36 12.78 -12.01
C ALA A 170 -1.86 13.80 -10.98
N LEU A 171 -2.12 15.10 -11.22
CA LEU A 171 -1.75 16.18 -10.30
C LEU A 171 -2.45 16.03 -8.94
N ALA A 172 -3.75 15.72 -8.94
CA ALA A 172 -4.48 15.45 -7.70
C ALA A 172 -3.91 14.23 -6.95
N GLY A 173 -3.58 13.14 -7.65
CA GLY A 173 -2.96 11.96 -7.08
C GLY A 173 -1.60 12.28 -6.45
N TRP A 174 -0.75 13.03 -7.15
CA TRP A 174 0.53 13.47 -6.63
C TRP A 174 0.37 14.43 -5.43
N ALA A 175 -0.55 15.38 -5.50
CA ALA A 175 -0.81 16.31 -4.41
C ALA A 175 -1.24 15.58 -3.12
N VAL A 176 -2.18 14.64 -3.24
CA VAL A 176 -2.65 13.82 -2.11
C VAL A 176 -1.52 12.93 -1.58
N GLY A 177 -0.74 12.31 -2.48
CA GLY A 177 0.39 11.47 -2.10
C GLY A 177 1.47 12.25 -1.34
N LEU A 178 1.88 13.40 -1.86
CA LEU A 178 2.89 14.27 -1.22
C LEU A 178 2.40 14.86 0.10
N LEU A 179 1.12 15.26 0.18
CA LEU A 179 0.49 15.71 1.43
C LEU A 179 0.52 14.59 2.48
N GLY A 180 0.07 13.39 2.12
CA GLY A 180 0.08 12.25 3.03
C GLY A 180 1.50 11.88 3.49
N PHE A 181 2.45 11.86 2.57
CA PHE A 181 3.85 11.62 2.87
C PHE A 181 4.41 12.71 3.81
N GLY A 182 4.16 13.99 3.49
CA GLY A 182 4.60 15.12 4.31
C GLY A 182 4.03 15.10 5.73
N LEU A 183 2.75 14.73 5.89
CA LEU A 183 2.13 14.58 7.21
C LEU A 183 2.79 13.48 8.04
N VAL A 184 3.05 12.31 7.43
CA VAL A 184 3.71 11.19 8.11
C VAL A 184 5.14 11.56 8.51
N PHE A 185 5.93 12.12 7.61
CA PHE A 185 7.32 12.49 7.91
C PHE A 185 7.42 13.71 8.83
N GLY A 186 6.50 14.68 8.71
CA GLY A 186 6.44 15.81 9.62
C GLY A 186 6.19 15.37 11.07
N ALA A 187 5.24 14.46 11.26
CA ALA A 187 4.95 13.92 12.58
C ALA A 187 6.11 13.06 13.15
N LEU A 188 6.85 12.34 12.30
CA LEU A 188 8.07 11.64 12.74
C LEU A 188 9.18 12.61 13.17
N SER A 189 9.36 13.70 12.44
CA SER A 189 10.39 14.72 12.77
C SER A 189 10.13 15.36 14.12
N ASP A 190 8.87 15.60 14.46
CA ASP A 190 8.48 16.15 15.77
C ASP A 190 8.81 15.17 16.92
N GLN A 191 8.61 13.88 16.73
CA GLN A 191 8.97 12.86 17.70
C GLN A 191 10.50 12.76 17.90
N ILE A 192 11.29 12.87 16.83
CA ILE A 192 12.76 12.82 16.89
C ILE A 192 13.28 14.08 17.60
N GLY A 193 12.76 15.26 17.28
CA GLY A 193 13.12 16.52 17.94
C GLY A 193 12.83 16.51 19.45
N GLY A 194 11.75 15.87 19.87
CA GLY A 194 11.43 15.65 21.28
C GLY A 194 12.45 14.76 22.01
N LEU A 195 13.00 13.75 21.32
CA LEU A 195 14.04 12.87 21.88
C LEU A 195 15.40 13.58 22.03
N GLU A 196 15.76 14.43 21.07
CA GLU A 196 17.00 15.25 21.14
C GLU A 196 16.91 16.28 22.26
N GLY A 197 15.76 16.92 22.47
CA GLY A 197 15.52 17.83 23.60
C GLY A 197 15.70 17.15 24.95
N ALA A 198 15.15 15.94 25.10
CA ALA A 198 15.30 15.17 26.33
C ALA A 198 16.74 14.69 26.57
N ALA A 199 17.54 14.45 25.53
CA ALA A 199 18.93 14.04 25.64
C ALA A 199 19.91 15.20 26.01
N THR A 200 19.50 16.44 25.83
CA THR A 200 20.31 17.64 26.18
C THR A 200 20.07 18.15 27.61
N GLU A 201 19.12 17.58 28.33
CA GLU A 201 18.84 17.95 29.73
C GLU A 201 19.63 17.14 30.78
N TRP A 202 20.61 16.31 30.34
CA TRP A 202 21.58 15.58 31.19
C TRP A 202 22.99 16.18 31.09
#